data_499ee4b028036bd02fb512ac3ab6699a
#
_entry.id   499ee4b028036bd02fb512ac3ab6699a
#
_cell.length_a   1.000
_cell.length_b   1.000
_cell.length_c   1.000
_cell.angle_alpha   90.00
_cell.angle_beta   90.00
_cell.angle_gamma   90.00
#
_symmetry.space_group_name_H-M   'P 1'
#
loop_
_entity.id
_entity.type
_entity.pdbx_description
1 polymer ?
#
loop_
_entity_poly.entity_id
_entity_poly.type
_entity_poly.pdbx_seq_one_letter_code
_entity_poly.pdbx_strand_id
1 'polypeptide(L)'
;KLDIPGVVSYNGYKYKVGVINYDAFKGQSNISVVQIRYNITRIAQSAFENCTSLTTVYMPSSLTNVAYHAFWGCNALKSVYYANPTPTSNSVITNAFPDNTGMTLYVSKAHTNSVENARKVQAFDYFSTIKKHVYASDFILSDHGYFCVTKAPLSDGSTRGEMSLVGVYADDNLNSSWSGTYNNGIADFDMVEIADSACLDNTNIKNVYLSSYSKLRRIGDSAFNGCSSIEWVQMATSSLQQIGKYAFKGCNLLTTIKLPENVNSCSAYFVDGCTKLGYISVDSKNTNYASYNGILYDKGLTILFRCPEGYT
;
A
#
# COMPACT_ATOMS: atom_id res chain seq x y z
N LYS A 1 -12.39 -9.84 -6.60
CA LYS A 1 -11.44 -8.78 -6.98
C LYS A 1 -11.37 -8.73 -8.50
N LEU A 2 -11.41 -7.54 -9.08
CA LEU A 2 -11.24 -7.26 -10.51
C LEU A 2 -10.06 -6.30 -10.68
N ASP A 3 -9.09 -6.68 -11.49
CA ASP A 3 -7.97 -5.83 -11.89
C ASP A 3 -8.12 -5.49 -13.39
N ILE A 4 -8.24 -4.21 -13.71
CA ILE A 4 -8.44 -3.73 -15.07
C ILE A 4 -7.12 -3.15 -15.57
N PRO A 5 -6.41 -3.86 -16.47
CA PRO A 5 -5.08 -3.47 -16.91
C PRO A 5 -5.14 -2.20 -17.77
N GLY A 6 -4.16 -1.32 -17.59
CA GLY A 6 -3.97 -0.15 -18.47
C GLY A 6 -3.27 -0.47 -19.78
N VAL A 7 -2.76 -1.70 -19.93
CA VAL A 7 -2.12 -2.22 -21.14
C VAL A 7 -2.49 -3.70 -21.28
N VAL A 8 -2.81 -4.11 -22.49
CA VAL A 8 -3.03 -5.51 -22.85
C VAL A 8 -2.09 -5.91 -23.99
N SER A 9 -1.67 -7.17 -24.01
CA SER A 9 -0.85 -7.73 -25.09
C SER A 9 -1.71 -8.63 -25.96
N TYR A 10 -1.69 -8.41 -27.25
CA TYR A 10 -2.39 -9.24 -28.25
C TYR A 10 -1.55 -9.40 -29.51
N ASN A 11 -1.36 -10.61 -29.97
CA ASN A 11 -0.54 -10.97 -31.15
C ASN A 11 0.87 -10.32 -31.14
N GLY A 12 1.52 -10.29 -29.95
CA GLY A 12 2.86 -9.70 -29.80
C GLY A 12 2.91 -8.17 -29.71
N TYR A 13 1.77 -7.50 -29.85
CA TYR A 13 1.68 -6.05 -29.73
C TYR A 13 1.08 -5.63 -28.38
N LYS A 14 1.51 -4.47 -27.86
CA LYS A 14 0.98 -3.87 -26.63
C LYS A 14 -0.03 -2.76 -26.99
N TYR A 15 -1.21 -2.81 -26.39
CA TYR A 15 -2.29 -1.84 -26.59
C TYR A 15 -2.62 -1.15 -25.28
N LYS A 16 -2.73 0.17 -25.29
CA LYS A 16 -3.19 0.96 -24.14
C LYS A 16 -4.71 0.83 -24.03
N VAL A 17 -5.19 0.51 -22.82
CA VAL A 17 -6.62 0.52 -22.49
C VAL A 17 -6.95 1.91 -21.95
N GLY A 18 -7.73 2.67 -22.71
CA GLY A 18 -8.05 4.07 -22.38
C GLY A 18 -9.42 4.25 -21.71
N VAL A 19 -10.37 3.33 -21.97
CA VAL A 19 -11.76 3.50 -21.56
C VAL A 19 -12.35 2.19 -21.06
N ILE A 20 -13.06 2.25 -19.92
CA ILE A 20 -14.01 1.23 -19.50
C ILE A 20 -15.37 1.63 -20.10
N ASN A 21 -15.88 0.83 -21.03
CA ASN A 21 -17.03 1.21 -21.84
C ASN A 21 -18.37 1.07 -21.10
N TYR A 22 -19.46 1.50 -21.74
CA TYR A 22 -20.83 1.44 -21.25
C TYR A 22 -21.18 0.03 -20.76
N ASP A 23 -21.82 -0.08 -19.60
CA ASP A 23 -22.33 -1.32 -19.01
C ASP A 23 -21.31 -2.46 -18.89
N ALA A 24 -20.00 -2.20 -19.03
CA ALA A 24 -18.94 -3.23 -19.15
C ALA A 24 -18.96 -4.27 -18.01
N PHE A 25 -19.31 -3.85 -16.79
CA PHE A 25 -19.40 -4.70 -15.59
C PHE A 25 -20.73 -4.54 -14.87
N LYS A 26 -21.77 -4.03 -15.56
CA LYS A 26 -23.09 -3.79 -14.95
C LYS A 26 -23.67 -5.06 -14.36
N GLY A 27 -24.15 -4.96 -13.11
CA GLY A 27 -24.82 -6.05 -12.40
C GLY A 27 -23.90 -7.19 -11.91
N GLN A 28 -22.57 -7.01 -11.99
CA GLN A 28 -21.62 -8.02 -11.53
C GLN A 28 -21.56 -8.04 -9.99
N SER A 29 -22.38 -8.89 -9.36
CA SER A 29 -22.51 -9.00 -7.91
C SER A 29 -21.36 -9.75 -7.22
N ASN A 30 -20.46 -10.40 -7.96
CA ASN A 30 -19.31 -11.12 -7.43
C ASN A 30 -18.03 -10.27 -7.30
N ILE A 31 -18.07 -9.00 -7.73
CA ILE A 31 -16.93 -8.10 -7.66
C ILE A 31 -16.97 -7.32 -6.34
N SER A 32 -16.00 -7.55 -5.45
CA SER A 32 -15.89 -6.82 -4.17
C SER A 32 -14.88 -5.68 -4.21
N VAL A 33 -13.83 -5.80 -5.01
CA VAL A 33 -12.78 -4.79 -5.16
C VAL A 33 -12.49 -4.59 -6.64
N VAL A 34 -12.39 -3.33 -7.08
CA VAL A 34 -11.96 -2.94 -8.43
C VAL A 34 -10.69 -2.13 -8.35
N GLN A 35 -9.68 -2.57 -9.08
CA GLN A 35 -8.48 -1.79 -9.38
C GLN A 35 -8.50 -1.37 -10.84
N ILE A 36 -8.42 -0.06 -11.07
CA ILE A 36 -8.29 0.53 -12.40
C ILE A 36 -6.86 1.03 -12.55
N ARG A 37 -6.15 0.54 -13.56
CA ARG A 37 -4.73 0.86 -13.74
C ARG A 37 -4.50 2.11 -14.58
N TYR A 38 -3.29 2.68 -14.47
CA TYR A 38 -2.83 3.82 -15.26
C TYR A 38 -3.01 3.59 -16.76
N ASN A 39 -3.25 4.64 -17.53
CA ASN A 39 -3.70 4.80 -18.91
C ASN A 39 -5.23 4.82 -19.09
N ILE A 40 -6.02 4.27 -18.18
CA ILE A 40 -7.47 4.41 -18.27
C ILE A 40 -7.82 5.85 -17.89
N THR A 41 -8.41 6.57 -18.83
CA THR A 41 -8.75 7.99 -18.70
C THR A 41 -10.24 8.21 -18.46
N ARG A 42 -11.08 7.20 -18.77
CA ARG A 42 -12.52 7.33 -18.68
C ARG A 42 -13.20 6.04 -18.20
N ILE A 43 -14.17 6.20 -17.31
CA ILE A 43 -15.19 5.21 -16.97
C ILE A 43 -16.50 5.71 -17.56
N ALA A 44 -17.07 4.95 -18.52
CA ALA A 44 -18.29 5.34 -19.20
C ALA A 44 -19.54 5.13 -18.33
N GLN A 45 -20.69 5.59 -18.81
CA GLN A 45 -21.96 5.51 -18.11
C GLN A 45 -22.29 4.05 -17.75
N SER A 46 -22.79 3.84 -16.54
CA SER A 46 -23.27 2.57 -16.00
C SER A 46 -22.22 1.44 -16.00
N ALA A 47 -20.93 1.74 -16.18
CA ALA A 47 -19.89 0.72 -16.35
C ALA A 47 -19.83 -0.31 -15.19
N PHE A 48 -20.12 0.10 -13.96
CA PHE A 48 -20.20 -0.75 -12.75
C PHE A 48 -21.56 -0.63 -12.05
N GLU A 49 -22.59 -0.18 -12.74
CA GLU A 49 -23.92 -0.02 -12.16
C GLU A 49 -24.42 -1.34 -11.58
N ASN A 50 -24.97 -1.28 -10.34
CA ASN A 50 -25.49 -2.44 -9.62
C ASN A 50 -24.45 -3.55 -9.33
N CYS A 51 -23.17 -3.22 -9.18
CA CYS A 51 -22.18 -4.12 -8.59
C CYS A 51 -22.38 -4.16 -7.07
N THR A 52 -23.38 -4.91 -6.60
CA THR A 52 -23.92 -4.83 -5.23
C THR A 52 -22.94 -5.27 -4.14
N SER A 53 -21.93 -6.09 -4.46
CA SER A 53 -20.88 -6.52 -3.52
C SER A 53 -19.63 -5.62 -3.54
N LEU A 54 -19.58 -4.59 -4.40
CA LEU A 54 -18.41 -3.74 -4.54
C LEU A 54 -18.23 -2.85 -3.31
N THR A 55 -17.13 -3.05 -2.58
CA THR A 55 -16.79 -2.31 -1.35
C THR A 55 -15.71 -1.28 -1.54
N THR A 56 -14.81 -1.48 -2.50
CA THR A 56 -13.61 -0.67 -2.69
C THR A 56 -13.27 -0.48 -4.16
N VAL A 57 -12.95 0.77 -4.53
CA VAL A 57 -12.51 1.14 -5.88
C VAL A 57 -11.22 1.95 -5.81
N TYR A 58 -10.23 1.57 -6.63
CA TYR A 58 -9.00 2.32 -6.84
C TYR A 58 -8.98 2.91 -8.24
N MET A 59 -8.89 4.22 -8.33
CA MET A 59 -8.91 5.00 -9.57
C MET A 59 -7.57 5.71 -9.78
N PRO A 60 -6.91 5.53 -10.96
CA PRO A 60 -5.58 6.06 -11.22
C PRO A 60 -5.57 7.57 -11.43
N SER A 61 -4.37 8.16 -11.36
CA SER A 61 -4.17 9.59 -11.65
C SER A 61 -4.47 9.97 -13.11
N SER A 62 -4.37 9.01 -14.03
CA SER A 62 -4.75 9.19 -15.43
C SER A 62 -6.25 9.35 -15.67
N LEU A 63 -7.09 8.97 -14.68
CA LEU A 63 -8.54 9.01 -14.82
C LEU A 63 -9.06 10.46 -14.72
N THR A 64 -9.57 10.95 -15.81
CA THR A 64 -10.08 12.32 -15.95
C THR A 64 -11.58 12.41 -16.11
N ASN A 65 -12.26 11.27 -16.31
CA ASN A 65 -13.70 11.26 -16.46
C ASN A 65 -14.35 10.01 -15.85
N VAL A 66 -15.29 10.21 -14.94
CA VAL A 66 -16.22 9.20 -14.39
C VAL A 66 -17.62 9.63 -14.75
N ALA A 67 -18.28 8.88 -15.62
CA ALA A 67 -19.55 9.29 -16.21
C ALA A 67 -20.75 8.97 -15.30
N TYR A 68 -21.93 9.43 -15.72
CA TYR A 68 -23.21 9.26 -15.05
C TYR A 68 -23.48 7.79 -14.71
N HIS A 69 -23.92 7.50 -13.49
CA HIS A 69 -24.24 6.16 -12.98
C HIS A 69 -23.07 5.15 -13.02
N ALA A 70 -21.84 5.57 -13.22
CA ALA A 70 -20.70 4.65 -13.34
C ALA A 70 -20.64 3.61 -12.21
N PHE A 71 -20.97 4.00 -10.97
CA PHE A 71 -21.05 3.13 -9.77
C PHE A 71 -22.42 3.19 -9.08
N TRP A 72 -23.47 3.63 -9.78
CA TRP A 72 -24.80 3.72 -9.21
C TRP A 72 -25.30 2.33 -8.77
N GLY A 73 -25.97 2.25 -7.61
CA GLY A 73 -26.44 0.96 -7.07
C GLY A 73 -25.35 0.07 -6.46
N CYS A 74 -24.10 0.52 -6.38
CA CYS A 74 -23.04 -0.16 -5.64
C CYS A 74 -23.20 0.08 -4.13
N ASN A 75 -24.28 -0.41 -3.52
CA ASN A 75 -24.71 -0.03 -2.17
C ASN A 75 -23.77 -0.51 -1.04
N ALA A 76 -22.86 -1.45 -1.33
CA ALA A 76 -21.83 -1.88 -0.41
C ALA A 76 -20.55 -1.02 -0.46
N LEU A 77 -20.48 -0.01 -1.36
CA LEU A 77 -19.27 0.80 -1.56
C LEU A 77 -18.97 1.65 -0.33
N LYS A 78 -17.77 1.48 0.22
CA LYS A 78 -17.29 2.17 1.44
C LYS A 78 -16.05 3.03 1.18
N SER A 79 -15.17 2.60 0.27
CA SER A 79 -13.88 3.23 0.06
C SER A 79 -13.61 3.48 -1.41
N VAL A 80 -13.36 4.73 -1.75
CA VAL A 80 -12.95 5.15 -3.10
C VAL A 80 -11.61 5.85 -2.99
N TYR A 81 -10.61 5.31 -3.66
CA TYR A 81 -9.26 5.88 -3.76
C TYR A 81 -9.14 6.56 -5.12
N TYR A 82 -9.00 7.88 -5.12
CA TYR A 82 -8.92 8.67 -6.34
C TYR A 82 -7.57 9.39 -6.41
N ALA A 83 -6.71 8.90 -7.27
CA ALA A 83 -5.32 9.37 -7.35
C ALA A 83 -5.16 10.67 -8.16
N ASN A 84 -6.18 11.12 -8.91
CA ASN A 84 -6.10 12.39 -9.64
C ASN A 84 -5.94 13.56 -8.66
N PRO A 85 -4.83 14.32 -8.75
CA PRO A 85 -4.53 15.38 -7.79
C PRO A 85 -5.36 16.65 -7.98
N THR A 86 -5.92 16.83 -9.17
CA THR A 86 -6.63 18.05 -9.59
C THR A 86 -7.96 17.71 -10.24
N PRO A 87 -8.89 17.03 -9.52
CA PRO A 87 -10.19 16.75 -10.08
C PRO A 87 -10.94 18.07 -10.34
N THR A 88 -11.66 18.11 -11.47
CA THR A 88 -12.54 19.22 -11.83
C THR A 88 -13.99 18.77 -11.78
N SER A 89 -14.94 19.70 -11.81
CA SER A 89 -16.37 19.37 -11.87
C SER A 89 -16.74 18.49 -13.07
N ASN A 90 -15.93 18.49 -14.13
CA ASN A 90 -16.13 17.64 -15.30
C ASN A 90 -15.42 16.26 -15.16
N SER A 91 -14.58 16.10 -14.17
CA SER A 91 -13.86 14.83 -13.95
C SER A 91 -14.77 13.73 -13.43
N VAL A 92 -15.75 14.10 -12.61
CA VAL A 92 -16.74 13.16 -12.05
C VAL A 92 -18.12 13.78 -12.19
N ILE A 93 -19.01 13.08 -12.88
CA ILE A 93 -20.37 13.56 -13.13
C ILE A 93 -21.24 13.31 -11.90
N THR A 94 -22.15 14.23 -11.58
CA THR A 94 -23.18 14.07 -10.55
C THR A 94 -23.91 12.72 -10.74
N ASN A 95 -24.19 12.01 -9.65
CA ASN A 95 -24.78 10.67 -9.64
C ASN A 95 -23.87 9.57 -10.23
N ALA A 96 -22.56 9.77 -10.33
CA ALA A 96 -21.61 8.72 -10.69
C ALA A 96 -21.51 7.62 -9.61
N PHE A 97 -21.70 7.99 -8.34
CA PHE A 97 -21.66 7.11 -7.17
C PHE A 97 -23.06 6.90 -6.57
N PRO A 98 -23.23 5.82 -5.76
CA PRO A 98 -24.50 5.63 -5.04
C PRO A 98 -24.73 6.72 -4.00
N ASP A 99 -26.02 7.04 -3.79
CA ASP A 99 -26.45 7.92 -2.70
C ASP A 99 -26.56 7.12 -1.39
N ASN A 100 -25.41 6.69 -0.86
CA ASN A 100 -25.34 5.99 0.41
C ASN A 100 -24.46 6.73 1.41
N THR A 101 -24.84 6.71 2.67
CA THR A 101 -24.06 7.31 3.75
C THR A 101 -22.89 6.43 4.14
N GLY A 102 -21.77 7.03 4.55
CA GLY A 102 -20.64 6.29 5.12
C GLY A 102 -19.49 5.98 4.15
N MET A 103 -19.57 6.42 2.89
CA MET A 103 -18.45 6.33 1.98
C MET A 103 -17.30 7.26 2.38
N THR A 104 -16.07 6.78 2.25
CA THR A 104 -14.85 7.58 2.40
C THR A 104 -14.15 7.73 1.06
N LEU A 105 -13.86 8.98 0.68
CA LEU A 105 -12.99 9.30 -0.44
C LEU A 105 -11.56 9.49 0.06
N TYR A 106 -10.63 8.77 -0.51
CA TYR A 106 -9.19 8.91 -0.27
C TYR A 106 -8.55 9.63 -1.44
N VAL A 107 -7.89 10.78 -1.18
CA VAL A 107 -7.22 11.60 -2.19
C VAL A 107 -5.72 11.63 -1.94
N SER A 108 -4.92 11.90 -2.98
CA SER A 108 -3.47 11.88 -2.92
C SER A 108 -2.92 12.86 -1.86
N LYS A 109 -2.03 12.37 -0.99
CA LYS A 109 -1.28 13.20 -0.04
C LYS A 109 -0.16 14.00 -0.72
N ALA A 110 0.28 13.60 -1.89
CA ALA A 110 1.36 14.28 -2.63
C ALA A 110 1.01 15.70 -3.05
N HIS A 111 -0.29 16.05 -3.06
CA HIS A 111 -0.76 17.37 -3.45
C HIS A 111 -1.36 18.11 -2.25
N THR A 112 -0.83 19.30 -1.96
CA THR A 112 -1.20 20.11 -0.78
C THR A 112 -2.69 20.37 -0.70
N ASN A 113 -3.34 20.67 -1.82
CA ASN A 113 -4.76 21.07 -1.91
C ASN A 113 -5.68 19.93 -2.40
N SER A 114 -5.27 18.65 -2.32
CA SER A 114 -6.08 17.55 -2.88
C SER A 114 -7.46 17.42 -2.24
N VAL A 115 -7.60 17.68 -0.94
CA VAL A 115 -8.88 17.66 -0.22
C VAL A 115 -9.76 18.83 -0.65
N GLU A 116 -9.21 20.06 -0.71
CA GLU A 116 -9.93 21.23 -1.15
C GLU A 116 -10.37 21.11 -2.61
N ASN A 117 -9.51 20.55 -3.46
CA ASN A 117 -9.86 20.30 -4.86
C ASN A 117 -10.97 19.26 -4.99
N ALA A 118 -10.93 18.18 -4.21
CA ALA A 118 -11.99 17.18 -4.20
C ALA A 118 -13.32 17.78 -3.72
N ARG A 119 -13.33 18.64 -2.69
CA ARG A 119 -14.52 19.30 -2.18
C ARG A 119 -15.20 20.23 -3.18
N LYS A 120 -14.50 20.68 -4.21
CA LYS A 120 -15.07 21.51 -5.30
C LYS A 120 -15.80 20.67 -6.35
N VAL A 121 -15.72 19.36 -6.30
CA VAL A 121 -16.36 18.43 -7.23
C VAL A 121 -17.68 18.00 -6.61
N GLN A 122 -18.79 18.52 -7.10
CA GLN A 122 -20.15 18.25 -6.59
C GLN A 122 -20.47 16.74 -6.49
N ALA A 123 -19.96 15.93 -7.41
CA ALA A 123 -20.16 14.48 -7.37
C ALA A 123 -19.52 13.80 -6.15
N PHE A 124 -18.68 14.50 -5.38
CA PHE A 124 -18.09 13.99 -4.14
C PHE A 124 -18.84 14.44 -2.87
N ASP A 125 -19.94 15.17 -3.01
CA ASP A 125 -20.78 15.57 -1.87
C ASP A 125 -21.42 14.36 -1.16
N TYR A 126 -21.54 13.24 -1.85
CA TYR A 126 -22.03 11.96 -1.28
C TYR A 126 -21.03 11.28 -0.33
N PHE A 127 -19.76 11.69 -0.33
CA PHE A 127 -18.75 11.12 0.56
C PHE A 127 -18.82 11.80 1.93
N SER A 128 -19.20 11.03 2.95
CA SER A 128 -19.27 11.52 4.34
C SER A 128 -17.91 11.99 4.87
N THR A 129 -16.83 11.46 4.32
CA THR A 129 -15.46 11.73 4.74
C THR A 129 -14.53 11.82 3.54
N ILE A 130 -13.70 12.88 3.51
CA ILE A 130 -12.57 12.98 2.54
C ILE A 130 -11.27 12.95 3.35
N LYS A 131 -10.40 11.96 3.08
CA LYS A 131 -9.12 11.76 3.76
C LYS A 131 -7.95 11.87 2.78
N LYS A 132 -6.83 12.41 3.24
CA LYS A 132 -5.56 12.28 2.50
C LYS A 132 -5.06 10.85 2.64
N HIS A 133 -4.74 10.23 1.53
CA HIS A 133 -4.01 8.97 1.51
C HIS A 133 -2.51 9.24 1.54
N VAL A 134 -1.74 8.39 2.24
CA VAL A 134 -0.33 8.66 2.57
C VAL A 134 0.57 8.71 1.33
N TYR A 135 0.18 8.09 0.24
CA TYR A 135 1.04 7.93 -0.94
C TYR A 135 0.38 8.38 -2.24
N ALA A 136 1.24 8.88 -3.12
CA ALA A 136 0.85 9.52 -4.37
C ALA A 136 0.44 8.54 -5.45
N SER A 137 -0.41 8.98 -6.27
CA SER A 137 -0.72 8.84 -7.67
C SER A 137 -1.22 7.51 -8.22
N ASP A 138 -0.63 6.35 -8.03
CA ASP A 138 -1.11 5.14 -8.69
C ASP A 138 -1.06 3.92 -7.78
N PHE A 139 -2.22 3.31 -7.53
CA PHE A 139 -2.29 2.05 -6.84
C PHE A 139 -2.04 0.89 -7.81
N ILE A 140 -1.19 -0.02 -7.37
CA ILE A 140 -0.93 -1.28 -8.04
C ILE A 140 -1.53 -2.37 -7.16
N LEU A 141 -2.45 -3.17 -7.68
CA LEU A 141 -2.86 -4.41 -7.04
C LEU A 141 -2.00 -5.56 -7.56
N SER A 142 -1.43 -6.31 -6.64
CA SER A 142 -0.85 -7.63 -6.91
C SER A 142 -1.80 -8.73 -6.40
N ASP A 143 -1.42 -9.98 -6.56
CA ASP A 143 -2.17 -11.10 -5.99
C ASP A 143 -2.09 -11.16 -4.47
N HIS A 144 -1.15 -10.44 -3.86
CA HIS A 144 -0.82 -10.50 -2.44
C HIS A 144 -1.19 -9.24 -1.65
N GLY A 145 -1.34 -8.09 -2.31
CA GLY A 145 -1.61 -6.83 -1.64
C GLY A 145 -1.67 -5.65 -2.59
N TYR A 146 -1.72 -4.47 -2.06
CA TYR A 146 -1.81 -3.24 -2.84
C TYR A 146 -0.65 -2.30 -2.54
N PHE A 147 -0.12 -1.72 -3.61
CA PHE A 147 1.03 -0.85 -3.61
C PHE A 147 0.64 0.53 -4.12
N CYS A 148 1.41 1.53 -3.73
CA CYS A 148 1.31 2.88 -4.24
C CYS A 148 2.62 3.26 -4.92
N VAL A 149 2.54 3.80 -6.14
CA VAL A 149 3.71 4.33 -6.83
C VAL A 149 4.21 5.58 -6.11
N THR A 150 5.46 5.58 -5.68
CA THR A 150 6.10 6.71 -4.99
C THR A 150 6.97 7.53 -5.94
N LYS A 151 7.47 6.88 -7.00
CA LYS A 151 8.22 7.53 -8.07
C LYS A 151 7.91 6.86 -9.39
N ALA A 152 7.41 7.62 -10.35
CA ALA A 152 7.16 7.11 -11.69
C ALA A 152 8.47 6.79 -12.42
N PRO A 153 8.51 5.72 -13.24
CA PRO A 153 9.61 5.48 -14.15
C PRO A 153 9.64 6.56 -15.23
N LEU A 154 10.79 6.78 -15.85
CA LEU A 154 10.87 7.66 -17.02
C LEU A 154 10.07 7.07 -18.18
N SER A 155 9.47 7.94 -18.99
CA SER A 155 8.60 7.56 -20.11
C SER A 155 9.31 6.74 -21.20
N ASP A 156 10.64 6.82 -21.25
CA ASP A 156 11.51 6.08 -22.16
C ASP A 156 11.88 4.68 -21.65
N GLY A 157 11.41 4.31 -20.45
CA GLY A 157 11.72 3.01 -19.82
C GLY A 157 13.16 2.87 -19.31
N SER A 158 13.97 3.95 -19.33
CA SER A 158 15.38 3.93 -18.93
C SER A 158 15.58 3.77 -17.43
N THR A 159 14.56 4.06 -16.61
CA THR A 159 14.60 3.90 -15.15
C THR A 159 13.42 3.10 -14.64
N ARG A 160 13.66 2.31 -13.59
CA ARG A 160 12.61 1.64 -12.83
C ARG A 160 11.87 2.66 -11.96
N GLY A 161 10.57 2.49 -11.80
CA GLY A 161 9.80 3.25 -10.81
C GLY A 161 10.04 2.73 -9.39
N GLU A 162 9.53 3.47 -8.42
CA GLU A 162 9.54 3.06 -7.01
C GLU A 162 8.10 2.93 -6.50
N MET A 163 7.86 1.94 -5.63
CA MET A 163 6.55 1.69 -5.02
C MET A 163 6.67 1.40 -3.53
N SER A 164 5.61 1.70 -2.79
CA SER A 164 5.45 1.32 -1.39
C SER A 164 4.35 0.29 -1.24
N LEU A 165 4.57 -0.74 -0.43
CA LEU A 165 3.51 -1.63 0.03
C LEU A 165 2.62 -0.85 1.00
N VAL A 166 1.33 -0.73 0.71
CA VAL A 166 0.36 0.02 1.54
C VAL A 166 -0.67 -0.87 2.21
N GLY A 167 -0.76 -2.13 1.82
CA GLY A 167 -1.60 -3.12 2.49
C GLY A 167 -1.45 -4.51 1.93
N VAL A 168 -1.80 -5.49 2.74
CA VAL A 168 -1.81 -6.92 2.43
C VAL A 168 -3.24 -7.42 2.58
N TYR A 169 -3.69 -8.33 1.72
CA TYR A 169 -5.01 -8.96 1.90
C TYR A 169 -5.04 -9.76 3.20
N ALA A 170 -6.22 -9.85 3.82
CA ALA A 170 -6.37 -10.46 5.13
C ALA A 170 -5.98 -11.95 5.18
N ASP A 171 -6.09 -12.63 4.06
CA ASP A 171 -5.77 -14.05 3.87
C ASP A 171 -4.37 -14.29 3.30
N ASP A 172 -3.58 -13.24 3.11
CA ASP A 172 -2.24 -13.33 2.56
C ASP A 172 -1.16 -13.19 3.62
N ASN A 173 0.03 -13.66 3.28
CA ASN A 173 1.20 -13.70 4.14
C ASN A 173 2.46 -13.30 3.34
N LEU A 174 3.33 -12.51 3.94
CA LEU A 174 4.59 -12.05 3.35
C LEU A 174 5.63 -13.17 3.37
N ASN A 175 5.50 -14.13 2.47
CA ASN A 175 6.40 -15.26 2.37
C ASN A 175 7.52 -15.06 1.32
N SER A 176 8.39 -16.05 1.16
CA SER A 176 9.52 -16.00 0.24
C SER A 176 9.14 -15.93 -1.25
N SER A 177 7.88 -16.16 -1.61
CA SER A 177 7.41 -16.06 -3.00
C SER A 177 7.15 -14.62 -3.45
N TRP A 178 7.09 -13.67 -2.52
CA TRP A 178 6.94 -12.26 -2.87
C TRP A 178 8.21 -11.71 -3.53
N SER A 179 8.04 -11.06 -4.66
CA SER A 179 9.10 -10.34 -5.36
C SER A 179 9.15 -8.89 -4.86
N GLY A 180 10.36 -8.38 -4.65
CA GLY A 180 10.59 -6.95 -4.38
C GLY A 180 10.39 -6.07 -5.61
N THR A 181 9.95 -6.63 -6.73
CA THR A 181 9.76 -5.94 -8.00
C THR A 181 8.38 -6.25 -8.56
N TYR A 182 7.83 -5.30 -9.30
CA TYR A 182 6.56 -5.45 -9.98
C TYR A 182 6.64 -4.86 -11.38
N ASN A 183 6.04 -5.55 -12.36
CA ASN A 183 5.91 -5.07 -13.72
C ASN A 183 4.42 -4.87 -14.03
N ASN A 184 4.03 -3.63 -14.38
CA ASN A 184 2.64 -3.30 -14.72
C ASN A 184 2.32 -3.46 -16.22
N GLY A 185 3.20 -4.12 -16.97
CA GLY A 185 3.10 -4.28 -18.43
C GLY A 185 3.66 -3.11 -19.24
N ILE A 186 4.06 -2.02 -18.59
CA ILE A 186 4.66 -0.83 -19.22
C ILE A 186 6.06 -0.59 -18.67
N ALA A 187 6.23 -0.70 -17.36
CA ALA A 187 7.48 -0.44 -16.66
C ALA A 187 7.62 -1.34 -15.44
N ASP A 188 8.87 -1.47 -15.00
CA ASP A 188 9.23 -2.15 -13.78
C ASP A 188 9.24 -1.18 -12.59
N PHE A 189 8.85 -1.69 -11.43
CA PHE A 189 8.88 -0.98 -10.15
C PHE A 189 9.66 -1.77 -9.12
N ASP A 190 10.41 -1.07 -8.28
CA ASP A 190 11.08 -1.63 -7.12
C ASP A 190 10.32 -1.24 -5.84
N MET A 191 10.12 -2.20 -4.94
CA MET A 191 9.56 -1.91 -3.63
C MET A 191 10.62 -1.27 -2.75
N VAL A 192 10.40 -0.03 -2.36
CA VAL A 192 11.34 0.77 -1.56
C VAL A 192 10.87 1.00 -0.13
N GLU A 193 9.62 0.73 0.15
CA GLU A 193 9.00 0.99 1.45
C GLU A 193 7.87 0.01 1.76
N ILE A 194 7.78 -0.40 3.03
CA ILE A 194 6.56 -0.90 3.63
C ILE A 194 5.97 0.29 4.38
N ALA A 195 4.81 0.74 3.94
CA ALA A 195 4.19 1.97 4.42
C ALA A 195 3.74 1.89 5.89
N ASP A 196 3.41 3.06 6.46
CA ASP A 196 2.82 3.12 7.79
C ASP A 196 1.52 2.31 7.83
N SER A 197 1.39 1.44 8.83
CA SER A 197 0.21 0.57 9.05
C SER A 197 -0.13 -0.37 7.88
N ALA A 198 0.82 -0.70 7.00
CA ALA A 198 0.58 -1.51 5.80
C ALA A 198 -0.01 -2.90 6.12
N CYS A 199 0.41 -3.52 7.21
CA CYS A 199 -0.04 -4.84 7.63
C CYS A 199 -0.71 -4.82 9.02
N LEU A 200 -1.23 -3.66 9.44
CA LEU A 200 -1.82 -3.47 10.77
C LEU A 200 -2.86 -4.57 11.08
N ASP A 201 -2.72 -5.19 12.26
CA ASP A 201 -3.62 -6.23 12.79
C ASP A 201 -3.83 -7.46 11.89
N ASN A 202 -2.91 -7.71 10.94
CA ASN A 202 -2.98 -8.91 10.12
C ASN A 202 -2.40 -10.13 10.87
N THR A 203 -3.28 -10.95 11.44
CA THR A 203 -2.91 -12.16 12.20
C THR A 203 -2.60 -13.37 11.33
N ASN A 204 -2.73 -13.30 10.01
CA ASN A 204 -2.38 -14.39 9.09
C ASN A 204 -0.89 -14.40 8.73
N ILE A 205 -0.20 -13.27 8.89
CA ILE A 205 1.24 -13.20 8.63
C ILE A 205 2.00 -13.95 9.72
N LYS A 206 2.66 -15.04 9.34
CA LYS A 206 3.49 -15.86 10.25
C LYS A 206 4.98 -15.58 10.09
N ASN A 207 5.42 -15.37 8.86
CA ASN A 207 6.83 -15.15 8.52
C ASN A 207 6.96 -13.96 7.60
N VAL A 208 7.97 -13.12 7.83
CA VAL A 208 8.25 -11.93 7.03
C VAL A 208 9.60 -12.08 6.36
N TYR A 209 9.60 -12.23 5.03
CA TYR A 209 10.81 -12.41 4.22
C TYR A 209 11.12 -11.14 3.43
N LEU A 210 12.02 -10.30 3.95
CA LEU A 210 12.41 -9.05 3.28
C LEU A 210 13.73 -9.15 2.51
N SER A 211 14.37 -10.32 2.49
CA SER A 211 15.66 -10.51 1.85
C SER A 211 15.65 -10.36 0.33
N SER A 212 14.50 -10.59 -0.32
CA SER A 212 14.30 -10.39 -1.75
C SER A 212 14.11 -8.91 -2.15
N TYR A 213 13.91 -8.02 -1.18
CA TYR A 213 13.58 -6.61 -1.43
C TYR A 213 14.84 -5.73 -1.41
N SER A 214 15.71 -5.93 -2.43
CA SER A 214 17.05 -5.30 -2.50
C SER A 214 17.05 -3.77 -2.53
N LYS A 215 15.91 -3.13 -2.71
CA LYS A 215 15.73 -1.67 -2.73
C LYS A 215 14.91 -1.14 -1.55
N LEU A 216 14.48 -2.01 -0.63
CA LEU A 216 13.70 -1.61 0.53
C LEU A 216 14.54 -0.74 1.47
N ARG A 217 14.13 0.51 1.68
CA ARG A 217 14.82 1.50 2.51
C ARG A 217 14.12 1.79 3.84
N ARG A 218 12.80 1.58 3.90
CA ARG A 218 12.00 1.93 5.09
C ARG A 218 10.95 0.88 5.41
N ILE A 219 10.82 0.57 6.69
CA ILE A 219 9.63 -0.04 7.30
C ILE A 219 8.94 1.05 8.10
N GLY A 220 7.69 1.35 7.78
CA GLY A 220 6.93 2.46 8.33
C GLY A 220 6.49 2.30 9.78
N ASP A 221 5.87 3.37 10.30
CA ASP A 221 5.29 3.36 11.64
C ASP A 221 4.12 2.38 11.70
N SER A 222 4.07 1.54 12.73
CA SER A 222 3.01 0.53 12.90
C SER A 222 2.84 -0.43 11.71
N ALA A 223 3.83 -0.61 10.85
CA ALA A 223 3.72 -1.39 9.62
C ALA A 223 3.21 -2.82 9.85
N PHE A 224 3.65 -3.49 10.91
CA PHE A 224 3.22 -4.82 11.35
C PHE A 224 2.65 -4.80 12.78
N ASN A 225 2.14 -3.67 13.24
CA ASN A 225 1.54 -3.58 14.58
C ASN A 225 0.33 -4.50 14.67
N GLY A 226 0.25 -5.31 15.74
CA GLY A 226 -0.81 -6.26 15.96
C GLY A 226 -0.74 -7.55 15.13
N CYS A 227 0.32 -7.75 14.33
CA CYS A 227 0.56 -9.02 13.61
C CYS A 227 1.02 -10.10 14.59
N SER A 228 0.11 -10.53 15.48
CA SER A 228 0.41 -11.38 16.65
C SER A 228 0.88 -12.79 16.31
N SER A 229 0.68 -13.24 15.07
CA SER A 229 1.14 -14.54 14.57
C SER A 229 2.54 -14.55 13.97
N ILE A 230 3.23 -13.40 13.89
CA ILE A 230 4.60 -13.37 13.38
C ILE A 230 5.54 -14.08 14.36
N GLU A 231 6.14 -15.17 13.84
CA GLU A 231 7.14 -15.98 14.55
C GLU A 231 8.57 -15.55 14.18
N TRP A 232 8.73 -15.05 12.95
CA TRP A 232 10.05 -14.81 12.39
C TRP A 232 10.06 -13.68 11.35
N VAL A 233 11.13 -12.85 11.39
CA VAL A 233 11.36 -11.72 10.49
C VAL A 233 12.79 -11.77 9.95
N GLN A 234 12.93 -11.91 8.63
CA GLN A 234 14.21 -11.80 7.95
C GLN A 234 14.36 -10.44 7.28
N MET A 235 15.11 -9.57 7.91
CA MET A 235 15.43 -8.23 7.39
C MET A 235 16.80 -8.20 6.67
N ALA A 236 17.22 -9.29 6.03
CA ALA A 236 18.54 -9.40 5.40
C ALA A 236 18.64 -8.56 4.12
N THR A 237 18.41 -7.28 4.20
CA THR A 237 18.57 -6.34 3.08
C THR A 237 19.58 -5.26 3.44
N SER A 238 20.61 -5.14 2.60
CA SER A 238 21.63 -4.11 2.72
C SER A 238 21.13 -2.70 2.42
N SER A 239 19.90 -2.55 1.92
CA SER A 239 19.30 -1.26 1.59
C SER A 239 18.46 -0.64 2.71
N LEU A 240 18.03 -1.43 3.71
CA LEU A 240 17.15 -0.96 4.78
C LEU A 240 17.87 0.04 5.69
N GLN A 241 17.29 1.24 5.81
CA GLN A 241 17.85 2.35 6.58
C GLN A 241 16.99 2.73 7.79
N GLN A 242 15.67 2.57 7.70
CA GLN A 242 14.74 3.08 8.70
C GLN A 242 13.74 2.04 9.16
N ILE A 243 13.54 1.96 10.50
CA ILE A 243 12.47 1.16 11.12
C ILE A 243 11.66 2.10 12.02
N GLY A 244 10.38 2.25 11.69
CA GLY A 244 9.49 3.21 12.32
C GLY A 244 9.05 2.84 13.73
N LYS A 245 8.33 3.77 14.35
CA LYS A 245 7.75 3.59 15.68
C LYS A 245 6.67 2.51 15.62
N TYR A 246 6.69 1.57 16.58
CA TYR A 246 5.71 0.48 16.65
C TYR A 246 5.70 -0.45 15.42
N ALA A 247 6.76 -0.47 14.62
CA ALA A 247 6.79 -1.22 13.37
C ALA A 247 6.39 -2.70 13.53
N PHE A 248 6.78 -3.34 14.63
CA PHE A 248 6.43 -4.73 14.99
C PHE A 248 5.76 -4.82 16.37
N LYS A 249 5.06 -3.77 16.81
CA LYS A 249 4.39 -3.78 18.11
C LYS A 249 3.40 -4.93 18.19
N GLY A 250 3.37 -5.65 19.34
CA GLY A 250 2.42 -6.73 19.58
C GLY A 250 2.62 -7.98 18.72
N CYS A 251 3.81 -8.17 18.09
CA CYS A 251 4.17 -9.43 17.45
C CYS A 251 4.54 -10.46 18.52
N ASN A 252 3.52 -11.04 19.17
CA ASN A 252 3.67 -11.80 20.41
C ASN A 252 4.38 -13.14 20.28
N LEU A 253 4.49 -13.69 19.07
CA LEU A 253 5.21 -14.95 18.81
C LEU A 253 6.65 -14.73 18.35
N LEU A 254 7.04 -13.49 18.05
CA LEU A 254 8.40 -13.16 17.62
C LEU A 254 9.38 -13.36 18.78
N THR A 255 10.38 -14.23 18.59
CA THR A 255 11.38 -14.56 19.63
C THR A 255 12.71 -13.85 19.45
N THR A 256 13.08 -13.56 18.21
CA THR A 256 14.34 -12.88 17.86
C THR A 256 14.14 -11.93 16.70
N ILE A 257 14.93 -10.85 16.66
CA ILE A 257 14.95 -9.93 15.53
C ILE A 257 16.37 -9.42 15.27
N LYS A 258 16.76 -9.26 14.00
CA LYS A 258 18.09 -8.78 13.62
C LYS A 258 18.01 -7.48 12.84
N LEU A 259 18.70 -6.43 13.33
CA LEU A 259 18.88 -5.17 12.59
C LEU A 259 19.99 -5.34 11.54
N PRO A 260 19.74 -5.03 10.26
CA PRO A 260 20.74 -5.06 9.19
C PRO A 260 21.84 -3.99 9.33
N GLU A 261 22.88 -4.14 8.49
CA GLU A 261 24.08 -3.29 8.52
C GLU A 261 23.82 -1.80 8.31
N ASN A 262 22.87 -1.43 7.44
CA ASN A 262 22.65 -0.05 7.04
C ASN A 262 21.51 0.66 7.77
N VAL A 263 20.87 0.01 8.74
CA VAL A 263 19.87 0.68 9.60
C VAL A 263 20.54 1.77 10.42
N ASN A 264 20.16 3.01 10.14
CA ASN A 264 20.68 4.22 10.80
C ASN A 264 19.62 4.97 11.61
N SER A 265 18.34 4.60 11.46
CA SER A 265 17.23 5.14 12.24
C SER A 265 16.30 4.00 12.65
N CYS A 266 16.20 3.77 13.96
CA CYS A 266 15.31 2.77 14.54
C CYS A 266 14.65 3.36 15.79
N SER A 267 13.32 3.30 15.86
CA SER A 267 12.61 3.71 17.07
C SER A 267 12.85 2.73 18.21
N ALA A 268 13.07 3.21 19.44
CA ALA A 268 13.16 2.36 20.63
C ALA A 268 11.87 1.54 20.89
N TYR A 269 10.76 1.98 20.34
CA TYR A 269 9.45 1.34 20.48
C TYR A 269 9.08 0.40 19.32
N PHE A 270 10.03 0.08 18.43
CA PHE A 270 9.72 -0.69 17.22
C PHE A 270 9.18 -2.10 17.49
N VAL A 271 9.52 -2.71 18.63
CA VAL A 271 9.09 -4.05 19.10
C VAL A 271 8.31 -4.00 20.42
N ASP A 272 7.64 -2.89 20.69
CA ASP A 272 6.84 -2.73 21.91
C ASP A 272 5.74 -3.81 21.99
N GLY A 273 5.52 -4.41 23.17
CA GLY A 273 4.51 -5.48 23.33
C GLY A 273 4.89 -6.83 22.70
N CYS A 274 6.13 -7.06 22.27
CA CYS A 274 6.60 -8.37 21.80
C CYS A 274 6.99 -9.26 22.97
N THR A 275 6.00 -9.84 23.65
CA THR A 275 6.20 -10.51 24.97
C THR A 275 7.11 -11.73 24.95
N LYS A 276 7.30 -12.39 23.80
CA LYS A 276 8.23 -13.53 23.63
C LYS A 276 9.60 -13.13 23.08
N LEU A 277 9.80 -11.84 22.71
CA LEU A 277 11.08 -11.40 22.15
C LEU A 277 12.15 -11.41 23.23
N GLY A 278 13.05 -12.39 23.16
CA GLY A 278 14.16 -12.56 24.09
C GLY A 278 15.48 -11.98 23.60
N TYR A 279 15.61 -11.74 22.29
CA TYR A 279 16.90 -11.37 21.72
C TYR A 279 16.77 -10.41 20.54
N ILE A 280 17.44 -9.25 20.63
CA ILE A 280 17.64 -8.31 19.53
C ILE A 280 19.11 -8.38 19.12
N SER A 281 19.40 -8.77 17.91
CA SER A 281 20.75 -8.77 17.35
C SER A 281 20.95 -7.63 16.35
N VAL A 282 22.20 -7.24 16.15
CA VAL A 282 22.60 -6.20 15.19
C VAL A 282 23.71 -6.76 14.32
N ASP A 283 23.67 -6.47 13.02
CA ASP A 283 24.75 -6.86 12.11
C ASP A 283 26.06 -6.21 12.55
N SER A 284 27.16 -6.97 12.56
CA SER A 284 28.49 -6.51 13.02
C SER A 284 29.01 -5.28 12.26
N LYS A 285 28.59 -5.12 11.01
CA LYS A 285 28.94 -3.99 10.15
C LYS A 285 28.09 -2.74 10.40
N ASN A 286 27.01 -2.84 11.21
CA ASN A 286 26.18 -1.67 11.50
C ASN A 286 27.03 -0.63 12.26
N THR A 287 26.96 0.63 11.79
CA THR A 287 27.76 1.75 12.33
C THR A 287 27.02 2.59 13.36
N ASN A 288 25.70 2.38 13.54
CA ASN A 288 24.86 3.21 14.43
C ASN A 288 24.43 2.47 15.69
N TYR A 289 24.25 1.15 15.58
CA TYR A 289 23.73 0.30 16.66
C TYR A 289 24.65 -0.88 16.96
N ALA A 290 24.55 -1.37 18.17
CA ALA A 290 25.18 -2.61 18.63
C ALA A 290 24.20 -3.41 19.49
N SER A 291 24.47 -4.71 19.60
CA SER A 291 23.75 -5.57 20.54
C SER A 291 24.74 -6.21 21.50
N TYR A 292 24.42 -6.18 22.78
CA TYR A 292 25.14 -6.89 23.81
C TYR A 292 24.16 -7.72 24.65
N ASN A 293 24.39 -9.02 24.72
CA ASN A 293 23.49 -9.99 25.38
C ASN A 293 22.01 -9.87 24.93
N GLY A 294 21.73 -9.60 23.65
CA GLY A 294 20.37 -9.50 23.14
C GLY A 294 19.66 -8.18 23.40
N ILE A 295 20.33 -7.22 24.01
CA ILE A 295 19.82 -5.88 24.30
C ILE A 295 20.38 -4.91 23.25
N LEU A 296 19.54 -4.01 22.73
CA LEU A 296 19.90 -3.02 21.71
C LEU A 296 20.48 -1.76 22.33
N TYR A 297 21.64 -1.35 21.83
CA TYR A 297 22.35 -0.13 22.23
C TYR A 297 22.72 0.73 21.02
N ASP A 298 23.17 1.98 21.28
CA ASP A 298 23.96 2.72 20.32
C ASP A 298 25.30 1.99 20.04
N LYS A 299 25.99 2.38 18.96
CA LYS A 299 27.25 1.70 18.56
C LYS A 299 28.32 1.73 19.63
N GLY A 300 28.37 2.79 20.45
CA GLY A 300 29.32 2.96 21.53
C GLY A 300 28.97 2.21 22.80
N LEU A 301 27.84 1.52 22.87
CA LEU A 301 27.29 0.86 24.06
C LEU A 301 27.07 1.83 25.25
N THR A 302 26.84 3.12 24.94
CA THR A 302 26.64 4.17 25.93
C THR A 302 25.17 4.46 26.23
N ILE A 303 24.29 4.17 25.27
CA ILE A 303 22.84 4.38 25.37
C ILE A 303 22.12 3.06 25.14
N LEU A 304 21.37 2.61 26.15
CA LEU A 304 20.45 1.48 25.98
C LEU A 304 19.20 1.95 25.24
N PHE A 305 18.99 1.43 24.03
CA PHE A 305 17.81 1.75 23.23
C PHE A 305 16.61 0.88 23.58
N ARG A 306 16.80 -0.44 23.68
CA ARG A 306 15.70 -1.36 23.95
C ARG A 306 16.19 -2.66 24.60
N CYS A 307 15.59 -3.00 25.73
CA CYS A 307 15.61 -4.35 26.28
C CYS A 307 14.36 -5.09 25.76
N PRO A 308 14.50 -6.30 25.19
CA PRO A 308 13.35 -7.09 24.76
C PRO A 308 12.46 -7.47 25.95
N GLU A 309 11.14 -7.57 25.76
CA GLU A 309 10.20 -7.87 26.86
C GLU A 309 10.27 -9.32 27.34
N GLY A 310 10.67 -10.24 26.46
CA GLY A 310 10.91 -11.65 26.81
C GLY A 310 12.36 -11.96 27.18
N TYR A 311 13.16 -10.95 27.54
CA TYR A 311 14.54 -11.11 27.97
C TYR A 311 14.61 -11.92 29.28
N THR A 312 15.44 -12.99 29.31
CA THR A 312 15.63 -13.88 30.46
C THR A 312 17.11 -14.07 30.80
#